data_e36332eb5e3f4842a0008fb321ac7aa9
#
_entry.id   e36332eb5e3f4842a0008fb321ac7aa9
#
_cell.length_a   1.000
_cell.length_b   1.000
_cell.length_c   1.000
_cell.angle_alpha   90.00
_cell.angle_beta   90.00
_cell.angle_gamma   90.00
#
_symmetry.space_group_name_H-M   'P 1'
#
loop_
_entity.id
_entity.type
_entity.pdbx_description
1 polymer ?
#
loop_
_entity_poly.entity_id
_entity_poly.type
_entity_poly.pdbx_seq_one_letter_code
_entity_poly.pdbx_strand_id
1 'polypeptide(L)'
;MPNDEVCLNCKVLEQNERKVPLFSKLEGNDSLLPLIIRLDKYNPKNSILKQEFPKLTDLSTKVLMESNKRNRWVFYWAANRSKDPSHIMSERDAYGSNTNHGILRTDGDGNAEFVLNCPQPYINDSKITYPRHVHYTFLTEEDTWNENINSLVVLCHSDFKQMAKFVDDKSHMIIYVSKEKETDIPNSIVFDYTQLIEMNRTERKHYLLRFINRNIDKFPKINTKVESKKLKLRDIPIIVYGKNKTDKSSLKLSEYLIDANIVNVIEYSEGLEGWNKNMNDTDDKDNDTDDRDKDTDDPDIDDMKKVEYEGKEYYIHDGIDVSDTDYKL
;
A
#
# COMPACT_ATOMS: atom_id res chain seq x y z
N MET A 1 8.11 -21.13 11.15
CA MET A 1 7.53 -19.99 11.86
C MET A 1 7.04 -19.04 10.81
N PRO A 2 5.77 -18.64 10.77
CA PRO A 2 5.32 -17.66 9.78
C PRO A 2 6.02 -16.32 10.05
N ASN A 3 6.33 -15.62 8.97
CA ASN A 3 7.02 -14.34 9.05
C ASN A 3 6.20 -13.30 9.82
N ASP A 4 6.54 -13.08 11.09
CA ASP A 4 5.97 -12.07 11.98
C ASP A 4 6.17 -10.61 11.47
N GLU A 5 6.90 -10.42 10.37
CA GLU A 5 7.39 -9.13 9.93
C GLU A 5 6.33 -8.18 9.35
N VAL A 6 5.28 -8.70 8.73
CA VAL A 6 4.23 -7.87 8.09
C VAL A 6 3.19 -7.42 9.11
N CYS A 7 3.02 -8.17 10.17
CA CYS A 7 1.90 -8.00 11.10
C CYS A 7 2.15 -7.07 12.27
N LEU A 8 3.42 -6.91 12.71
CA LEU A 8 3.75 -5.99 13.81
C LEU A 8 3.33 -4.56 13.50
N ASN A 9 3.46 -4.15 12.24
CA ASN A 9 3.15 -2.80 11.80
C ASN A 9 1.63 -2.51 11.84
N CYS A 10 0.81 -3.49 11.44
CA CYS A 10 -0.64 -3.34 11.50
C CYS A 10 -1.17 -3.38 12.94
N LYS A 11 -0.67 -4.29 13.78
CA LYS A 11 -1.04 -4.38 15.21
C LYS A 11 -0.76 -3.09 15.98
N VAL A 12 0.39 -2.47 15.75
CA VAL A 12 0.77 -1.24 16.46
C VAL A 12 -0.11 -0.07 16.04
N LEU A 13 -0.51 0.00 14.76
CA LEU A 13 -1.45 1.01 14.28
C LEU A 13 -2.90 0.75 14.75
N GLU A 14 -3.27 -0.52 14.91
CA GLU A 14 -4.58 -0.95 15.42
C GLU A 14 -4.76 -0.60 16.90
N GLN A 15 -3.75 -0.79 17.73
CA GLN A 15 -3.78 -0.51 19.17
C GLN A 15 -3.99 0.97 19.52
N ASN A 16 -3.84 1.87 18.56
CA ASN A 16 -4.04 3.30 18.76
C ASN A 16 -5.51 3.74 18.79
N GLU A 17 -6.47 2.83 18.98
CA GLU A 17 -7.92 3.09 19.13
C GLU A 17 -8.50 4.08 18.11
N ARG A 18 -7.91 4.20 16.93
CA ARG A 18 -8.45 5.07 15.90
C ARG A 18 -9.73 4.47 15.36
N LYS A 19 -10.82 5.05 15.69
CA LYS A 19 -12.08 4.79 15.00
C LYS A 19 -11.94 5.28 13.56
N VAL A 20 -11.59 4.35 12.68
CA VAL A 20 -11.73 4.58 11.23
C VAL A 20 -13.24 4.62 10.96
N PRO A 21 -13.74 5.58 10.18
CA PRO A 21 -15.16 5.65 9.90
C PRO A 21 -15.61 4.37 9.21
N LEU A 22 -16.75 3.90 9.63
CA LEU A 22 -17.49 2.93 8.84
C LEU A 22 -17.76 3.55 7.47
N PHE A 23 -17.81 2.68 6.46
CA PHE A 23 -18.13 3.08 5.10
C PHE A 23 -19.40 3.95 5.11
N SER A 24 -19.33 5.13 4.52
CA SER A 24 -20.47 6.03 4.50
C SER A 24 -21.61 5.40 3.70
N LYS A 25 -22.82 5.67 4.12
CA LYS A 25 -24.02 5.30 3.35
C LYS A 25 -23.92 5.95 1.98
N LEU A 26 -23.75 5.15 0.93
CA LEU A 26 -24.01 5.65 -0.41
C LEU A 26 -25.49 6.04 -0.47
N GLU A 27 -25.77 7.23 -1.01
CA GLU A 27 -27.14 7.77 -1.09
C GLU A 27 -28.14 6.72 -1.55
N GLY A 28 -29.18 6.52 -0.74
CA GLY A 28 -30.26 5.58 -1.02
C GLY A 28 -30.03 4.13 -0.54
N ASN A 29 -29.04 3.87 0.28
CA ASN A 29 -28.70 2.54 0.77
C ASN A 29 -28.68 2.49 2.30
N ASP A 30 -29.59 1.71 2.89
CA ASP A 30 -29.64 1.54 4.35
C ASP A 30 -28.57 0.60 4.90
N SER A 31 -27.85 -0.10 4.03
CA SER A 31 -26.78 -1.02 4.41
C SER A 31 -25.42 -0.32 4.42
N LEU A 32 -24.64 -0.56 5.46
CA LEU A 32 -23.24 -0.11 5.58
C LEU A 32 -22.29 -0.91 4.68
N LEU A 33 -22.76 -2.03 4.13
CA LEU A 33 -21.97 -2.89 3.24
C LEU A 33 -21.86 -2.29 1.83
N PRO A 34 -20.71 -2.41 1.17
CA PRO A 34 -20.56 -1.93 -0.20
C PRO A 34 -21.50 -2.68 -1.15
N LEU A 35 -21.99 -2.00 -2.18
CA LEU A 35 -22.93 -2.60 -3.15
C LEU A 35 -22.39 -3.86 -3.80
N ILE A 36 -21.07 -3.94 -4.02
CA ILE A 36 -20.42 -5.08 -4.67
C ILE A 36 -20.65 -6.39 -3.93
N ILE A 37 -20.81 -6.37 -2.60
CA ILE A 37 -21.07 -7.58 -1.80
C ILE A 37 -22.45 -8.18 -2.09
N ARG A 38 -23.34 -7.41 -2.72
CA ARG A 38 -24.70 -7.83 -3.10
C ARG A 38 -24.75 -8.53 -4.44
N LEU A 39 -23.63 -8.59 -5.18
CA LEU A 39 -23.57 -9.38 -6.43
C LEU A 39 -23.78 -10.85 -6.11
N ASP A 40 -24.47 -11.55 -7.00
CA ASP A 40 -24.82 -12.98 -6.83
C ASP A 40 -23.60 -13.85 -6.52
N LYS A 41 -22.44 -13.54 -7.13
CA LYS A 41 -21.20 -14.29 -6.88
C LYS A 41 -20.71 -14.23 -5.41
N TYR A 42 -21.14 -13.25 -4.63
CA TYR A 42 -20.81 -13.10 -3.21
C TYR A 42 -21.99 -13.46 -2.29
N ASN A 43 -23.10 -13.92 -2.87
CA ASN A 43 -24.24 -14.39 -2.10
C ASN A 43 -24.14 -15.90 -1.88
N PRO A 44 -23.84 -16.38 -0.67
CA PRO A 44 -23.64 -17.80 -0.41
C PRO A 44 -24.89 -18.65 -0.63
N LYS A 45 -26.09 -18.03 -0.63
CA LYS A 45 -27.35 -18.72 -0.94
C LYS A 45 -27.54 -19.03 -2.43
N ASN A 46 -26.86 -18.24 -3.28
CA ASN A 46 -27.02 -18.33 -4.74
C ASN A 46 -25.79 -18.89 -5.43
N SER A 47 -24.62 -18.85 -4.78
CA SER A 47 -23.36 -19.30 -5.37
C SER A 47 -22.41 -19.92 -4.35
N ILE A 48 -21.49 -20.75 -4.82
CA ILE A 48 -20.36 -21.24 -4.01
C ILE A 48 -19.34 -20.13 -3.95
N LEU A 49 -19.06 -19.64 -2.73
CA LEU A 49 -18.04 -18.61 -2.53
C LEU A 49 -16.66 -19.16 -2.90
N LYS A 50 -15.90 -18.37 -3.65
CA LYS A 50 -14.51 -18.66 -4.01
C LYS A 50 -13.60 -17.55 -3.51
N GLN A 51 -12.37 -17.92 -3.17
CA GLN A 51 -11.35 -16.96 -2.82
C GLN A 51 -11.06 -16.04 -4.01
N GLU A 52 -11.03 -14.73 -3.76
CA GLU A 52 -10.81 -13.72 -4.78
C GLU A 52 -9.94 -12.60 -4.19
N PHE A 53 -9.04 -12.07 -5.00
CA PHE A 53 -8.17 -10.96 -4.66
C PHE A 53 -8.31 -9.84 -5.68
N PRO A 54 -8.01 -8.58 -5.32
CA PRO A 54 -7.99 -7.49 -6.28
C PRO A 54 -6.86 -7.70 -7.30
N LYS A 55 -7.05 -7.18 -8.51
CA LYS A 55 -5.94 -7.07 -9.46
C LYS A 55 -4.90 -6.12 -8.89
N LEU A 56 -3.70 -6.63 -8.59
CA LEU A 56 -2.65 -5.86 -7.95
C LEU A 56 -1.96 -4.91 -8.93
N THR A 57 -1.52 -3.79 -8.38
CA THR A 57 -0.70 -2.77 -9.03
C THR A 57 0.73 -2.80 -8.44
N ASP A 58 1.57 -1.89 -8.90
CA ASP A 58 2.96 -1.74 -8.46
C ASP A 58 3.11 -1.43 -6.95
N LEU A 59 2.13 -0.81 -6.31
CA LEU A 59 2.13 -0.59 -4.86
C LEU A 59 0.98 -1.35 -4.23
N SER A 60 1.25 -2.55 -3.78
CA SER A 60 0.34 -3.42 -3.05
C SER A 60 0.83 -3.63 -1.62
N THR A 61 -0.04 -4.12 -0.77
CA THR A 61 0.28 -4.41 0.63
C THR A 61 -0.46 -5.64 1.10
N LYS A 62 0.07 -6.25 2.16
CA LYS A 62 -0.54 -7.37 2.86
C LYS A 62 -0.86 -6.94 4.28
N VAL A 63 -2.05 -7.28 4.75
CA VAL A 63 -2.53 -6.95 6.09
C VAL A 63 -2.98 -8.23 6.76
N LEU A 64 -2.31 -8.60 7.85
CA LEU A 64 -2.77 -9.74 8.66
C LEU A 64 -3.91 -9.28 9.57
N MET A 65 -5.04 -9.93 9.43
CA MET A 65 -6.19 -9.82 10.30
C MET A 65 -6.21 -11.03 11.25
N GLU A 66 -6.26 -10.76 12.53
CA GLU A 66 -6.42 -11.77 13.57
C GLU A 66 -7.82 -11.67 14.17
N SER A 67 -8.48 -12.80 14.33
CA SER A 67 -9.79 -12.85 14.94
C SER A 67 -10.01 -14.19 15.67
N ASN A 68 -11.11 -14.32 16.39
CA ASN A 68 -11.57 -15.58 16.95
C ASN A 68 -12.51 -16.35 15.98
N LYS A 69 -12.68 -15.87 14.74
CA LYS A 69 -13.60 -16.44 13.75
C LYS A 69 -12.87 -17.43 12.85
N ARG A 70 -12.77 -18.68 13.33
CA ARG A 70 -12.06 -19.77 12.64
C ARG A 70 -12.85 -20.27 11.43
N ASN A 71 -12.14 -20.52 10.32
CA ASN A 71 -12.71 -21.09 9.11
C ASN A 71 -13.95 -20.35 8.58
N ARG A 72 -14.02 -19.02 8.75
CA ARG A 72 -15.11 -18.16 8.28
C ARG A 72 -14.74 -17.39 7.03
N TRP A 73 -15.72 -17.22 6.15
CA TRP A 73 -15.57 -16.32 5.02
C TRP A 73 -15.52 -14.88 5.48
N VAL A 74 -14.59 -14.14 4.91
CA VAL A 74 -14.36 -12.71 5.14
C VAL A 74 -14.39 -11.99 3.81
N PHE A 75 -15.19 -10.95 3.72
CA PHE A 75 -15.14 -9.97 2.64
C PHE A 75 -14.42 -8.74 3.14
N TYR A 76 -13.43 -8.26 2.39
CA TYR A 76 -12.67 -7.06 2.73
C TYR A 76 -12.62 -6.09 1.54
N TRP A 77 -12.54 -4.80 1.82
CA TRP A 77 -12.44 -3.76 0.80
C TRP A 77 -11.72 -2.54 1.33
N ALA A 78 -11.10 -1.78 0.44
CA ALA A 78 -10.37 -0.58 0.74
C ALA A 78 -10.56 0.48 -0.34
N ALA A 79 -10.16 1.70 -0.04
CA ALA A 79 -10.12 2.78 -1.03
C ALA A 79 -9.22 2.39 -2.22
N ASN A 80 -9.59 2.82 -3.42
CA ASN A 80 -8.74 2.68 -4.59
C ASN A 80 -7.51 3.58 -4.48
N ARG A 81 -6.43 3.22 -5.15
CA ARG A 81 -5.24 4.05 -5.24
C ARG A 81 -5.46 5.23 -6.18
N SER A 82 -5.04 6.43 -5.78
CA SER A 82 -4.95 7.58 -6.67
C SER A 82 -3.70 7.49 -7.55
N LYS A 83 -3.80 7.94 -8.81
CA LYS A 83 -2.63 8.08 -9.71
C LYS A 83 -1.69 9.20 -9.25
N ASP A 84 -2.23 10.26 -8.63
CA ASP A 84 -1.46 11.35 -8.03
C ASP A 84 -1.47 11.19 -6.51
N PRO A 85 -0.34 10.85 -5.86
CA PRO A 85 -0.27 10.62 -4.42
C PRO A 85 -0.59 11.89 -3.59
N SER A 86 -0.49 13.07 -4.18
CA SER A 86 -0.84 14.33 -3.53
C SER A 86 -2.32 14.71 -3.71
N HIS A 87 -3.09 13.92 -4.45
CA HIS A 87 -4.52 14.14 -4.60
C HIS A 87 -5.30 13.35 -3.55
N ILE A 88 -5.85 14.05 -2.55
CA ILE A 88 -6.75 13.44 -1.57
C ILE A 88 -8.14 13.36 -2.20
N MET A 89 -8.57 12.15 -2.51
CA MET A 89 -9.85 11.87 -3.15
C MET A 89 -11.01 12.16 -2.18
N SER A 90 -12.19 12.44 -2.72
CA SER A 90 -13.41 12.35 -1.94
C SER A 90 -13.67 10.88 -1.57
N GLU A 91 -14.43 10.63 -0.49
CA GLU A 91 -14.82 9.28 -0.11
C GLU A 91 -15.53 8.56 -1.27
N ARG A 92 -16.43 9.24 -1.95
CA ARG A 92 -17.15 8.69 -3.11
C ARG A 92 -16.22 8.24 -4.23
N ASP A 93 -15.21 9.07 -4.58
CA ASP A 93 -14.26 8.74 -5.63
C ASP A 93 -13.30 7.63 -5.20
N ALA A 94 -12.92 7.62 -3.92
CA ALA A 94 -12.04 6.61 -3.35
C ALA A 94 -12.62 5.20 -3.42
N TYR A 95 -13.93 5.06 -3.30
CA TYR A 95 -14.61 3.76 -3.36
C TYR A 95 -15.41 3.52 -4.65
N GLY A 96 -15.51 4.49 -5.55
CA GLY A 96 -16.46 4.51 -6.66
C GLY A 96 -16.45 3.26 -7.55
N SER A 97 -15.30 2.67 -7.86
CA SER A 97 -15.19 1.45 -8.68
C SER A 97 -15.18 0.16 -7.86
N ASN A 98 -14.98 0.24 -6.54
CA ASN A 98 -14.84 -0.92 -5.62
C ASN A 98 -13.90 -2.02 -6.14
N THR A 99 -12.82 -1.67 -6.86
CA THR A 99 -11.90 -2.66 -7.45
C THR A 99 -10.86 -3.18 -6.46
N ASN A 100 -10.71 -2.52 -5.31
CA ASN A 100 -9.76 -2.89 -4.25
C ASN A 100 -10.49 -3.67 -3.15
N HIS A 101 -10.98 -4.86 -3.49
CA HIS A 101 -11.69 -5.75 -2.58
C HIS A 101 -11.25 -7.19 -2.80
N GLY A 102 -11.55 -8.04 -1.83
CA GLY A 102 -11.34 -9.47 -1.94
C GLY A 102 -12.24 -10.26 -1.00
N ILE A 103 -12.25 -11.55 -1.20
CA ILE A 103 -12.93 -12.52 -0.35
C ILE A 103 -12.00 -13.70 -0.09
N LEU A 104 -11.90 -14.11 1.16
CA LEU A 104 -11.09 -15.27 1.55
C LEU A 104 -11.66 -15.92 2.81
N ARG A 105 -11.05 -17.01 3.23
CA ARG A 105 -11.46 -17.72 4.43
C ARG A 105 -10.37 -17.60 5.49
N THR A 106 -10.76 -17.34 6.74
CA THR A 106 -9.82 -17.43 7.88
C THR A 106 -9.33 -18.85 8.05
N ASP A 107 -8.12 -18.98 8.54
CA ASP A 107 -7.51 -20.28 8.88
C ASP A 107 -8.12 -20.90 10.14
N GLY A 108 -7.53 -22.02 10.59
CA GLY A 108 -7.92 -22.74 11.81
C GLY A 108 -7.68 -21.96 13.11
N ASP A 109 -6.87 -20.91 13.07
CA ASP A 109 -6.58 -20.04 14.21
C ASP A 109 -7.39 -18.74 14.18
N GLY A 110 -8.12 -18.49 13.09
CA GLY A 110 -8.96 -17.30 12.89
C GLY A 110 -8.24 -16.17 12.19
N ASN A 111 -7.06 -16.39 11.62
CA ASN A 111 -6.28 -15.39 10.91
C ASN A 111 -6.62 -15.36 9.42
N ALA A 112 -6.38 -14.20 8.80
CA ALA A 112 -6.47 -14.03 7.35
C ALA A 112 -5.49 -12.95 6.87
N GLU A 113 -4.84 -13.18 5.73
CA GLU A 113 -3.97 -12.20 5.10
C GLU A 113 -4.74 -11.50 3.97
N PHE A 114 -5.09 -10.24 4.17
CA PHE A 114 -5.70 -9.40 3.13
C PHE A 114 -4.62 -8.90 2.19
N VAL A 115 -4.76 -9.21 0.91
CA VAL A 115 -3.88 -8.72 -0.16
C VAL A 115 -4.63 -7.63 -0.91
N LEU A 116 -4.08 -6.42 -0.97
CA LEU A 116 -4.77 -5.26 -1.56
C LEU A 116 -3.79 -4.27 -2.19
N ASN A 117 -4.29 -3.47 -3.12
CA ASN A 117 -3.56 -2.28 -3.54
C ASN A 117 -3.47 -1.30 -2.39
N CYS A 118 -2.32 -0.62 -2.23
CA CYS A 118 -2.17 0.35 -1.16
C CYS A 118 -3.30 1.38 -1.19
N PRO A 119 -4.17 1.41 -0.16
CA PRO A 119 -5.32 2.31 -0.17
C PRO A 119 -4.89 3.76 -0.17
N GLN A 120 -5.67 4.62 -0.79
CA GLN A 120 -5.46 6.07 -0.71
C GLN A 120 -6.13 6.63 0.55
N PRO A 121 -5.50 7.59 1.27
CA PRO A 121 -6.25 8.42 2.21
C PRO A 121 -7.33 9.19 1.46
N TYR A 122 -8.47 9.42 2.10
CA TYR A 122 -9.56 10.17 1.50
C TYR A 122 -10.19 11.15 2.48
N ILE A 123 -10.99 12.07 1.96
CA ILE A 123 -11.71 13.07 2.73
C ILE A 123 -13.22 12.86 2.62
N ASN A 124 -13.91 12.86 3.74
CA ASN A 124 -15.37 12.77 3.74
C ASN A 124 -16.04 14.15 3.56
N ASP A 125 -17.36 14.17 3.48
CA ASP A 125 -18.16 15.40 3.33
C ASP A 125 -17.97 16.38 4.48
N SER A 126 -17.69 15.89 5.68
CA SER A 126 -17.38 16.72 6.86
C SER A 126 -15.96 17.27 6.86
N LYS A 127 -15.20 17.13 5.75
CA LYS A 127 -13.82 17.59 5.58
C LYS A 127 -12.82 16.95 6.55
N ILE A 128 -13.11 15.75 7.01
CA ILE A 128 -12.20 14.93 7.81
C ILE A 128 -11.40 14.03 6.88
N THR A 129 -10.08 14.10 6.96
CA THR A 129 -9.17 13.20 6.21
C THR A 129 -8.95 11.93 7.03
N TYR A 130 -9.16 10.79 6.38
CA TYR A 130 -8.98 9.47 6.98
C TYR A 130 -7.67 8.82 6.54
N PRO A 131 -7.00 8.10 7.45
CA PRO A 131 -5.80 7.36 7.10
C PRO A 131 -6.11 6.22 6.11
N ARG A 132 -5.07 5.64 5.53
CA ARG A 132 -5.18 4.40 4.78
C ARG A 132 -5.76 3.31 5.68
N HIS A 133 -6.78 2.60 5.22
CA HIS A 133 -7.40 1.53 5.98
C HIS A 133 -8.11 0.52 5.07
N VAL A 134 -8.38 -0.65 5.62
CA VAL A 134 -9.20 -1.70 5.03
C VAL A 134 -10.38 -1.97 5.92
N HIS A 135 -11.53 -2.11 5.32
CA HIS A 135 -12.74 -2.60 5.98
C HIS A 135 -12.91 -4.09 5.75
N TYR A 136 -13.53 -4.77 6.69
CA TYR A 136 -13.87 -6.17 6.51
C TYR A 136 -15.11 -6.57 7.32
N THR A 137 -15.78 -7.63 6.85
CA THR A 137 -16.91 -8.24 7.53
C THR A 137 -16.90 -9.76 7.35
N PHE A 138 -17.56 -10.47 8.24
CA PHE A 138 -17.64 -11.93 8.24
C PHE A 138 -18.98 -12.41 7.70
N LEU A 139 -18.97 -13.59 7.09
CA LEU A 139 -20.19 -14.33 6.83
C LEU A 139 -20.74 -14.88 8.15
N THR A 140 -22.03 -14.71 8.38
CA THR A 140 -22.75 -15.23 9.56
C THR A 140 -23.05 -16.73 9.39
N GLU A 141 -23.63 -17.35 10.41
CA GLU A 141 -24.09 -18.76 10.35
C GLU A 141 -25.34 -18.93 9.51
N GLU A 142 -26.10 -17.84 9.31
CA GLU A 142 -27.30 -17.81 8.47
C GLU A 142 -26.99 -17.55 6.98
N ASP A 143 -25.72 -17.66 6.59
CA ASP A 143 -25.27 -17.38 5.23
C ASP A 143 -25.63 -15.98 4.75
N THR A 144 -25.44 -15.01 5.61
CA THR A 144 -25.58 -13.57 5.32
C THR A 144 -24.31 -12.82 5.74
N TRP A 145 -23.99 -11.74 5.06
CA TRP A 145 -22.88 -10.88 5.48
C TRP A 145 -23.27 -10.08 6.70
N ASN A 146 -22.39 -10.08 7.71
CA ASN A 146 -22.62 -9.32 8.93
C ASN A 146 -22.58 -7.82 8.62
N GLU A 147 -23.55 -7.07 9.13
CA GLU A 147 -23.60 -5.61 8.98
C GLU A 147 -22.60 -4.87 9.88
N ASN A 148 -22.05 -5.54 10.88
CA ASN A 148 -20.95 -5.01 11.68
C ASN A 148 -19.66 -5.02 10.87
N ILE A 149 -19.21 -3.81 10.50
CA ILE A 149 -17.99 -3.59 9.72
C ILE A 149 -16.85 -3.30 10.68
N ASN A 150 -15.76 -4.02 10.49
CA ASN A 150 -14.49 -3.78 11.18
C ASN A 150 -13.55 -3.00 10.26
N SER A 151 -12.57 -2.32 10.84
CA SER A 151 -11.59 -1.55 10.07
C SER A 151 -10.20 -1.66 10.69
N LEU A 152 -9.19 -1.81 9.84
CA LEU A 152 -7.78 -1.80 10.21
C LEU A 152 -7.08 -0.65 9.49
N VAL A 153 -6.28 0.12 10.22
CA VAL A 153 -5.39 1.13 9.62
C VAL A 153 -4.24 0.40 8.93
N VAL A 154 -3.88 0.85 7.75
CA VAL A 154 -2.87 0.23 6.90
C VAL A 154 -1.69 1.16 6.73
N LEU A 155 -0.47 0.69 7.01
CA LEU A 155 0.77 1.32 6.58
C LEU A 155 1.29 0.56 5.36
N CYS A 156 1.37 1.24 4.22
CA CYS A 156 1.90 0.65 3.00
C CYS A 156 3.42 0.72 2.99
N HIS A 157 4.04 -0.27 2.34
CA HIS A 157 5.49 -0.35 2.18
C HIS A 157 5.85 -0.22 0.71
N SER A 158 6.85 0.61 0.40
CA SER A 158 7.45 0.69 -0.93
C SER A 158 8.66 -0.23 -1.00
N ASP A 159 8.89 -0.80 -2.18
CA ASP A 159 10.13 -1.48 -2.54
C ASP A 159 11.18 -0.47 -3.07
N PHE A 160 12.39 -0.96 -3.40
CA PHE A 160 13.46 -0.13 -3.94
C PHE A 160 13.07 0.58 -5.25
N LYS A 161 12.44 -0.13 -6.19
CA LYS A 161 12.04 0.42 -7.48
C LYS A 161 11.05 1.57 -7.33
N GLN A 162 10.11 1.41 -6.42
CA GLN A 162 9.12 2.45 -6.12
C GLN A 162 9.77 3.62 -5.41
N MET A 163 10.67 3.35 -4.45
CA MET A 163 11.41 4.39 -3.73
C MET A 163 12.26 5.22 -4.69
N ALA A 164 13.00 4.59 -5.61
CA ALA A 164 13.79 5.27 -6.66
C ALA A 164 12.90 6.18 -7.50
N LYS A 165 11.75 5.68 -7.96
CA LYS A 165 10.76 6.49 -8.69
C LYS A 165 10.27 7.70 -7.88
N PHE A 166 10.02 7.55 -6.59
CA PHE A 166 9.57 8.67 -5.75
C PHE A 166 10.66 9.73 -5.55
N VAL A 167 11.92 9.30 -5.46
CA VAL A 167 13.09 10.19 -5.42
C VAL A 167 13.19 11.00 -6.71
N ASP A 168 13.11 10.34 -7.87
CA ASP A 168 13.21 10.97 -9.19
C ASP A 168 12.03 11.91 -9.47
N ASP A 169 10.82 11.46 -9.20
CA ASP A 169 9.60 12.24 -9.40
C ASP A 169 9.47 13.42 -8.45
N LYS A 170 10.19 13.41 -7.32
CA LYS A 170 10.07 14.38 -6.22
C LYS A 170 8.61 14.57 -5.79
N SER A 171 7.85 13.47 -5.81
CA SER A 171 6.42 13.43 -5.56
C SER A 171 6.06 13.31 -4.09
N HIS A 172 7.04 12.99 -3.23
CA HIS A 172 6.90 12.77 -1.80
C HIS A 172 7.94 13.57 -1.01
N MET A 173 7.58 13.97 0.20
CA MET A 173 8.57 14.39 1.20
C MET A 173 9.22 13.14 1.78
N ILE A 174 10.54 13.03 1.68
CA ILE A 174 11.29 11.84 2.08
C ILE A 174 11.99 12.13 3.41
N ILE A 175 11.73 11.31 4.44
CA ILE A 175 12.21 11.52 5.80
C ILE A 175 13.04 10.32 6.25
N TYR A 176 14.33 10.55 6.49
CA TYR A 176 15.20 9.61 7.18
C TYR A 176 15.04 9.74 8.69
N VAL A 177 14.63 8.65 9.33
CA VAL A 177 14.39 8.63 10.77
C VAL A 177 15.65 8.17 11.48
N SER A 178 16.46 9.11 11.93
CA SER A 178 17.75 8.86 12.57
C SER A 178 18.17 10.00 13.47
N LYS A 179 19.11 9.72 14.37
CA LYS A 179 19.89 10.74 15.10
C LYS A 179 21.11 11.20 14.31
N GLU A 180 21.53 10.43 13.32
CA GLU A 180 22.61 10.77 12.40
C GLU A 180 22.15 11.86 11.44
N LYS A 181 23.07 12.73 11.01
CA LYS A 181 22.72 13.88 10.17
C LYS A 181 22.82 13.61 8.68
N GLU A 182 23.37 12.46 8.31
CA GLU A 182 23.68 12.13 6.91
C GLU A 182 22.82 10.97 6.42
N THR A 183 22.51 11.02 5.14
CA THR A 183 21.79 9.98 4.40
C THR A 183 22.22 10.03 2.94
N ASP A 184 22.31 8.85 2.31
CA ASP A 184 22.68 8.70 0.90
C ASP A 184 21.45 8.76 -0.02
N ILE A 185 20.24 8.66 0.51
CA ILE A 185 19.04 8.78 -0.33
C ILE A 185 18.80 10.26 -0.69
N PRO A 186 18.87 10.61 -1.98
CA PRO A 186 18.75 11.99 -2.43
C PRO A 186 17.44 12.67 -1.97
N ASN A 187 17.53 13.96 -1.72
CA ASN A 187 16.39 14.80 -1.31
C ASN A 187 15.74 14.40 0.03
N SER A 188 16.39 13.53 0.83
CA SER A 188 15.90 13.18 2.16
C SER A 188 16.19 14.28 3.18
N ILE A 189 15.30 14.38 4.16
CA ILE A 189 15.49 15.22 5.35
C ILE A 189 15.57 14.31 6.59
N VAL A 190 16.46 14.65 7.51
CA VAL A 190 16.66 13.85 8.73
C VAL A 190 15.70 14.30 9.83
N PHE A 191 15.14 13.35 10.54
CA PHE A 191 14.25 13.57 11.66
C PHE A 191 14.56 12.64 12.83
N ASP A 192 14.85 13.23 14.01
CA ASP A 192 14.98 12.48 15.27
C ASP A 192 13.62 12.39 15.97
N TYR A 193 12.97 11.21 15.87
CA TYR A 193 11.66 11.00 16.45
C TYR A 193 11.66 10.97 17.99
N THR A 194 12.82 10.82 18.63
CA THR A 194 12.90 10.77 20.10
C THR A 194 12.42 12.05 20.75
N GLN A 195 12.47 13.17 20.01
CA GLN A 195 11.91 14.46 20.45
C GLN A 195 10.38 14.42 20.66
N LEU A 196 9.69 13.43 20.08
CA LEU A 196 8.24 13.30 20.18
C LEU A 196 7.77 12.46 21.36
N ILE A 197 8.68 11.72 22.02
CA ILE A 197 8.30 10.69 23.01
C ILE A 197 7.53 11.30 24.17
N GLU A 198 8.04 12.40 24.73
CA GLU A 198 7.45 13.07 25.89
C GLU A 198 6.29 14.04 25.55
N MET A 199 6.04 14.27 24.25
CA MET A 199 5.01 15.20 23.82
C MET A 199 3.63 14.54 23.84
N ASN A 200 2.61 15.27 24.28
CA ASN A 200 1.23 14.88 24.08
C ASN A 200 0.82 15.00 22.60
N ARG A 201 -0.35 14.49 22.25
CA ARG A 201 -0.85 14.44 20.85
C ARG A 201 -0.92 15.82 20.17
N THR A 202 -1.34 16.85 20.89
CA THR A 202 -1.45 18.22 20.35
C THR A 202 -0.08 18.81 20.08
N GLU A 203 0.84 18.65 21.01
CA GLU A 203 2.23 19.10 20.89
C GLU A 203 2.93 18.41 19.72
N ARG A 204 2.81 17.08 19.61
CA ARG A 204 3.35 16.30 18.46
C ARG A 204 2.83 16.84 17.15
N LYS A 205 1.52 17.06 17.04
CA LYS A 205 0.91 17.61 15.83
C LYS A 205 1.50 18.96 15.43
N HIS A 206 1.61 19.88 16.38
CA HIS A 206 2.18 21.20 16.13
C HIS A 206 3.67 21.11 15.76
N TYR A 207 4.41 20.24 16.44
CA TYR A 207 5.84 20.05 16.16
C TYR A 207 6.05 19.47 14.76
N LEU A 208 5.33 18.39 14.40
CA LEU A 208 5.42 17.74 13.10
C LEU A 208 5.00 18.67 11.96
N LEU A 209 3.91 19.42 12.11
CA LEU A 209 3.50 20.40 11.10
C LEU A 209 4.53 21.52 10.92
N ARG A 210 5.16 21.98 12.00
CA ARG A 210 6.26 22.96 11.90
C ARG A 210 7.49 22.38 11.21
N PHE A 211 7.85 21.13 11.51
CA PHE A 211 8.95 20.45 10.84
C PHE A 211 8.68 20.32 9.33
N ILE A 212 7.50 19.87 8.94
CA ILE A 212 7.08 19.78 7.54
C ILE A 212 7.16 21.16 6.88
N ASN A 213 6.58 22.19 7.48
CA ASN A 213 6.54 23.53 6.93
C ASN A 213 7.93 24.14 6.71
N ARG A 214 8.88 23.87 7.62
CA ARG A 214 10.27 24.36 7.52
C ARG A 214 11.08 23.70 6.40
N ASN A 215 10.66 22.52 5.96
CA ASN A 215 11.40 21.73 4.97
C ASN A 215 10.69 21.63 3.62
N ILE A 216 9.47 22.16 3.50
CA ILE A 216 8.64 21.95 2.29
C ILE A 216 9.26 22.57 1.04
N ASP A 217 10.04 23.65 1.17
CA ASP A 217 10.72 24.32 0.06
C ASP A 217 11.73 23.41 -0.66
N LYS A 218 12.24 22.37 0.04
CA LYS A 218 13.08 21.34 -0.58
C LYS A 218 12.30 20.44 -1.55
N PHE A 219 10.98 20.52 -1.54
CA PHE A 219 10.06 19.69 -2.33
C PHE A 219 9.14 20.58 -3.20
N PRO A 220 9.67 21.22 -4.25
CA PRO A 220 8.96 22.29 -4.98
C PRO A 220 7.64 21.83 -5.60
N LYS A 221 7.52 20.58 -6.10
CA LYS A 221 6.26 20.06 -6.64
C LYS A 221 5.15 20.00 -5.59
N ILE A 222 5.48 19.68 -4.35
CA ILE A 222 4.54 19.64 -3.23
C ILE A 222 4.25 21.05 -2.75
N ASN A 223 5.30 21.88 -2.58
CA ASN A 223 5.19 23.24 -2.09
C ASN A 223 4.25 24.09 -2.96
N THR A 224 4.40 24.03 -4.28
CA THR A 224 3.50 24.71 -5.23
C THR A 224 2.03 24.33 -5.03
N LYS A 225 1.74 23.06 -4.73
CA LYS A 225 0.37 22.63 -4.44
C LYS A 225 -0.15 23.15 -3.10
N VAL A 226 0.73 23.29 -2.10
CA VAL A 226 0.37 23.83 -0.79
C VAL A 226 0.13 25.35 -0.88
N GLU A 227 1.02 26.09 -1.53
CA GLU A 227 0.90 27.54 -1.76
C GLU A 227 -0.37 27.89 -2.55
N SER A 228 -0.67 27.10 -3.59
CA SER A 228 -1.89 27.25 -4.38
C SER A 228 -3.16 26.74 -3.68
N LYS A 229 -3.07 26.30 -2.42
CA LYS A 229 -4.17 25.75 -1.59
C LYS A 229 -4.85 24.50 -2.20
N LYS A 230 -4.23 23.85 -3.16
CA LYS A 230 -4.71 22.59 -3.74
C LYS A 230 -4.42 21.39 -2.82
N LEU A 231 -3.45 21.53 -1.93
CA LEU A 231 -3.06 20.52 -0.95
C LEU A 231 -2.90 21.18 0.42
N LYS A 232 -3.40 20.55 1.47
CA LYS A 232 -3.14 21.00 2.84
C LYS A 232 -1.80 20.45 3.32
N LEU A 233 -1.09 21.20 4.14
CA LEU A 233 0.20 20.80 4.69
C LEU A 233 0.16 19.42 5.41
N ARG A 234 -0.94 19.09 6.06
CA ARG A 234 -1.14 17.81 6.75
C ARG A 234 -1.45 16.62 5.81
N ASP A 235 -1.81 16.90 4.57
CA ASP A 235 -2.24 15.91 3.58
C ASP A 235 -1.14 15.59 2.55
N ILE A 236 0.06 16.20 2.70
CA ILE A 236 1.19 15.97 1.78
C ILE A 236 1.62 14.50 1.82
N PRO A 237 2.04 13.94 0.68
CA PRO A 237 2.58 12.60 0.62
C PRO A 237 3.96 12.54 1.28
N ILE A 238 4.13 11.63 2.23
CA ILE A 238 5.37 11.45 3.01
C ILE A 238 5.83 10.00 2.87
N ILE A 239 7.14 9.82 2.67
CA ILE A 239 7.80 8.53 2.83
C ILE A 239 8.74 8.63 4.02
N VAL A 240 8.67 7.62 4.89
CA VAL A 240 9.59 7.49 6.02
C VAL A 240 10.44 6.24 5.85
N TYR A 241 11.70 6.30 6.28
CA TYR A 241 12.57 5.14 6.32
C TYR A 241 13.56 5.24 7.47
N GLY A 242 14.00 4.09 7.97
CA GLY A 242 15.01 3.96 9.01
C GLY A 242 16.34 3.50 8.44
N LYS A 243 17.22 3.03 9.32
CA LYS A 243 18.54 2.53 8.94
C LYS A 243 18.43 1.26 8.08
N ASN A 244 17.61 0.31 8.50
CA ASN A 244 17.43 -0.97 7.82
C ASN A 244 16.07 -1.60 8.17
N LYS A 245 15.80 -2.79 7.65
CA LYS A 245 14.55 -3.52 7.83
C LYS A 245 14.19 -3.85 9.29
N THR A 246 15.16 -3.97 10.17
CA THR A 246 14.94 -4.26 11.60
C THR A 246 14.79 -3.02 12.47
N ASP A 247 15.13 -1.86 11.92
CA ASP A 247 14.96 -0.57 12.60
C ASP A 247 13.48 -0.19 12.66
N LYS A 248 12.97 0.00 13.87
CA LYS A 248 11.58 0.38 14.11
C LYS A 248 11.33 1.89 14.18
N SER A 249 12.35 2.70 13.92
CA SER A 249 12.25 4.16 14.01
C SER A 249 11.29 4.75 12.99
N SER A 250 11.32 4.26 11.74
CA SER A 250 10.40 4.67 10.67
C SER A 250 8.95 4.32 10.99
N LEU A 251 8.71 3.11 11.48
CA LEU A 251 7.40 2.70 11.95
C LEU A 251 6.89 3.62 13.05
N LYS A 252 7.74 3.92 14.04
CA LYS A 252 7.38 4.80 15.16
C LYS A 252 7.03 6.21 14.73
N LEU A 253 7.80 6.78 13.80
CA LEU A 253 7.46 8.08 13.23
C LEU A 253 6.15 8.03 12.43
N SER A 254 5.91 6.96 11.67
CA SER A 254 4.65 6.77 10.94
C SER A 254 3.45 6.78 11.88
N GLU A 255 3.53 6.10 13.03
CA GLU A 255 2.49 6.12 14.06
C GLU A 255 2.25 7.54 14.57
N TYR A 256 3.30 8.28 14.92
CA TYR A 256 3.16 9.65 15.40
C TYR A 256 2.56 10.60 14.35
N LEU A 257 2.95 10.45 13.07
CA LEU A 257 2.37 11.22 11.97
C LEU A 257 0.88 10.93 11.82
N ILE A 258 0.51 9.65 11.73
CA ILE A 258 -0.88 9.23 11.60
C ILE A 258 -1.68 9.68 12.82
N ASP A 259 -1.15 9.55 14.04
CA ASP A 259 -1.77 10.01 15.27
C ASP A 259 -1.97 11.54 15.30
N ALA A 260 -1.06 12.30 14.73
CA ALA A 260 -1.18 13.74 14.55
C ALA A 260 -2.15 14.15 13.41
N ASN A 261 -2.81 13.20 12.78
CA ASN A 261 -3.67 13.39 11.61
C ASN A 261 -2.92 13.87 10.36
N ILE A 262 -1.65 13.45 10.20
CA ILE A 262 -0.84 13.55 9.00
C ILE A 262 -0.82 12.14 8.39
N VAL A 263 -1.79 11.84 7.53
CA VAL A 263 -2.20 10.45 7.26
C VAL A 263 -1.71 9.88 5.93
N ASN A 264 -1.11 10.71 5.08
CA ASN A 264 -0.64 10.27 3.77
C ASN A 264 0.82 9.79 3.83
N VAL A 265 1.06 8.73 4.62
CA VAL A 265 2.38 8.19 4.93
C VAL A 265 2.55 6.81 4.30
N ILE A 266 3.74 6.56 3.76
CA ILE A 266 4.22 5.26 3.27
C ILE A 266 5.58 5.00 3.93
N GLU A 267 5.92 3.75 4.20
CA GLU A 267 7.23 3.35 4.70
C GLU A 267 8.07 2.70 3.59
N TYR A 268 9.34 3.06 3.52
CA TYR A 268 10.34 2.28 2.81
C TYR A 268 11.06 1.39 3.82
N SER A 269 10.58 0.14 3.94
CA SER A 269 10.95 -0.76 5.03
C SER A 269 12.37 -1.35 4.89
N GLU A 270 12.97 -1.36 3.69
CA GLU A 270 14.34 -1.85 3.50
C GLU A 270 15.37 -0.86 4.09
N GLY A 271 15.01 0.40 4.27
CA GLY A 271 15.81 1.43 4.88
C GLY A 271 17.04 1.83 4.05
N LEU A 272 17.95 2.59 4.69
CA LEU A 272 19.17 3.08 4.05
C LEU A 272 20.09 1.94 3.56
N GLU A 273 20.26 0.90 4.38
CA GLU A 273 21.10 -0.25 4.01
C GLU A 273 20.55 -0.98 2.76
N GLY A 274 19.22 -1.15 2.67
CA GLY A 274 18.58 -1.74 1.50
C GLY A 274 18.72 -0.87 0.25
N TRP A 275 18.62 0.45 0.39
CA TRP A 275 18.87 1.39 -0.69
C TRP A 275 20.30 1.25 -1.23
N ASN A 276 21.31 1.35 -0.36
CA ASN A 276 22.71 1.29 -0.75
C ASN A 276 23.07 -0.03 -1.40
N LYS A 277 22.55 -1.15 -0.89
CA LYS A 277 22.73 -2.47 -1.50
C LYS A 277 22.20 -2.51 -2.93
N ASN A 278 20.94 -2.09 -3.14
CA ASN A 278 20.34 -2.14 -4.48
C ASN A 278 20.99 -1.18 -5.48
N MET A 279 21.50 -0.01 -5.02
CA MET A 279 22.27 0.91 -5.88
C MET A 279 23.56 0.27 -6.36
N ASN A 280 24.33 -0.37 -5.45
CA ASN A 280 25.58 -1.05 -5.83
C ASN A 280 25.33 -2.22 -6.79
N ASP A 281 24.24 -3.00 -6.59
CA ASP A 281 23.88 -4.12 -7.47
C ASP A 281 23.47 -3.64 -8.89
N THR A 282 23.10 -2.37 -9.07
CA THR A 282 22.82 -1.77 -10.38
C THR A 282 24.10 -1.30 -11.09
N ASP A 283 25.04 -0.72 -10.34
CA ASP A 283 26.32 -0.24 -10.91
C ASP A 283 27.21 -1.38 -11.41
N ASP A 284 27.18 -2.56 -10.76
CA ASP A 284 27.94 -3.73 -11.19
C ASP A 284 27.42 -4.34 -12.50
N LYS A 285 26.14 -4.16 -12.84
CA LYS A 285 25.55 -4.66 -14.09
C LYS A 285 25.89 -3.79 -15.30
N ASP A 286 26.15 -2.52 -15.10
CA ASP A 286 26.53 -1.60 -16.19
C ASP A 286 28.03 -1.66 -16.52
N ASN A 287 28.87 -2.25 -15.64
CA ASN A 287 30.31 -2.42 -15.87
C ASN A 287 30.67 -3.74 -16.56
N ASP A 288 29.75 -4.69 -16.69
CA ASP A 288 30.01 -5.99 -17.38
C ASP A 288 29.78 -5.97 -18.91
N THR A 289 29.62 -4.77 -19.52
CA THR A 289 29.32 -4.65 -20.95
C THR A 289 30.50 -4.23 -21.83
N ASP A 290 31.77 -4.27 -21.34
CA ASP A 290 32.93 -3.99 -22.19
C ASP A 290 34.02 -5.07 -22.02
N ASP A 291 33.76 -6.28 -22.49
CA ASP A 291 34.75 -7.21 -23.08
C ASP A 291 34.08 -8.55 -23.46
N ARG A 292 33.20 -8.53 -24.44
CA ARG A 292 32.93 -9.74 -25.22
C ARG A 292 33.04 -9.41 -26.70
N ASP A 293 34.26 -9.61 -27.20
CA ASP A 293 34.48 -9.85 -28.62
C ASP A 293 33.51 -10.94 -29.09
N LYS A 294 32.77 -10.56 -30.09
CA LYS A 294 32.22 -11.30 -31.20
C LYS A 294 32.51 -12.82 -31.16
N ASP A 295 31.55 -13.56 -30.68
CA ASP A 295 31.08 -14.77 -31.34
C ASP A 295 29.56 -14.81 -31.09
N THR A 296 28.86 -14.18 -32.00
CA THR A 296 27.42 -14.19 -32.07
C THR A 296 26.98 -15.46 -32.76
N ASP A 297 26.78 -16.51 -31.99
CA ASP A 297 25.80 -17.53 -32.36
C ASP A 297 24.45 -16.98 -31.81
N ASP A 298 23.80 -16.18 -32.64
CA ASP A 298 22.38 -15.83 -32.47
C ASP A 298 21.61 -17.15 -32.42
N PRO A 299 20.84 -17.45 -31.35
CA PRO A 299 20.03 -18.67 -31.35
C PRO A 299 19.05 -18.56 -32.49
N ASP A 300 19.16 -19.53 -33.42
CA ASP A 300 18.34 -19.63 -34.61
C ASP A 300 16.87 -19.40 -34.26
N ILE A 301 16.26 -18.36 -34.87
CA ILE A 301 14.84 -18.04 -34.82
C ILE A 301 13.99 -19.23 -35.32
N ASP A 302 14.62 -20.24 -35.92
CA ASP A 302 13.98 -21.45 -36.45
C ASP A 302 13.41 -22.38 -35.34
N ASP A 303 13.80 -22.23 -34.08
CA ASP A 303 13.26 -23.02 -32.95
C ASP A 303 12.06 -22.41 -32.22
N MET A 304 11.52 -21.31 -32.73
CA MET A 304 10.32 -20.71 -32.15
C MET A 304 9.06 -21.05 -32.95
N LYS A 305 8.10 -21.67 -32.29
CA LYS A 305 6.79 -21.96 -32.87
C LYS A 305 5.92 -20.70 -32.86
N LYS A 306 5.49 -20.29 -34.05
CA LYS A 306 4.55 -19.17 -34.24
C LYS A 306 3.15 -19.60 -33.88
N VAL A 307 2.50 -18.88 -32.95
CA VAL A 307 1.11 -19.10 -32.55
C VAL A 307 0.32 -17.80 -32.76
N GLU A 308 -0.84 -17.89 -33.37
CA GLU A 308 -1.75 -16.77 -33.56
C GLU A 308 -2.91 -16.87 -32.56
N TYR A 309 -3.11 -15.78 -31.77
CA TYR A 309 -4.22 -15.66 -30.84
C TYR A 309 -4.85 -14.25 -30.95
N GLU A 310 -6.15 -14.19 -31.13
CA GLU A 310 -6.91 -12.95 -31.31
C GLU A 310 -6.37 -12.00 -32.39
N GLY A 311 -5.83 -12.54 -33.49
CA GLY A 311 -5.29 -11.75 -34.60
C GLY A 311 -3.93 -11.12 -34.32
N LYS A 312 -3.22 -11.58 -33.27
CA LYS A 312 -1.84 -11.21 -32.95
C LYS A 312 -0.92 -12.41 -33.02
N GLU A 313 0.27 -12.21 -33.55
CA GLU A 313 1.30 -13.24 -33.66
C GLU A 313 2.18 -13.27 -32.39
N TYR A 314 2.42 -14.46 -31.87
CA TYR A 314 3.31 -14.73 -30.75
C TYR A 314 4.31 -15.81 -31.13
N TYR A 315 5.54 -15.73 -30.58
CA TYR A 315 6.59 -16.72 -30.75
C TYR A 315 6.85 -17.39 -29.41
N ILE A 316 6.76 -18.74 -29.39
CA ILE A 316 6.89 -19.53 -28.17
C ILE A 316 8.07 -20.51 -28.37
N HIS A 317 8.94 -20.64 -27.37
CA HIS A 317 10.04 -21.62 -27.39
C HIS A 317 9.49 -23.05 -27.37
N ASP A 318 9.99 -23.93 -28.25
CA ASP A 318 9.66 -25.36 -28.21
C ASP A 318 10.19 -25.97 -26.89
N GLY A 319 9.30 -26.35 -26.01
CA GLY A 319 9.59 -26.92 -24.68
C GLY A 319 8.62 -26.56 -23.59
N ILE A 320 7.69 -25.63 -23.85
CA ILE A 320 6.58 -25.37 -22.94
C ILE A 320 5.37 -26.14 -23.44
N ASP A 321 5.06 -27.24 -22.76
CA ASP A 321 3.84 -28.00 -23.00
C ASP A 321 2.63 -27.19 -22.51
N VAL A 322 1.90 -26.60 -23.46
CA VAL A 322 0.74 -25.73 -23.20
C VAL A 322 -0.48 -26.52 -22.73
N SER A 323 -0.38 -27.87 -22.69
CA SER A 323 -1.48 -28.75 -22.29
C SER A 323 -1.74 -28.80 -20.78
N ASP A 324 -0.79 -28.32 -19.96
CA ASP A 324 -0.88 -28.38 -18.49
C ASP A 324 -1.17 -27.01 -17.81
N THR A 325 -1.39 -25.97 -18.56
CA THR A 325 -1.82 -24.69 -18.00
C THR A 325 -3.29 -24.46 -18.29
N ASP A 326 -4.14 -24.78 -17.30
CA ASP A 326 -5.54 -24.33 -17.22
C ASP A 326 -5.60 -22.78 -17.12
N TYR A 327 -5.24 -22.09 -18.20
CA TYR A 327 -5.60 -20.69 -18.39
C TYR A 327 -6.99 -20.64 -19.04
N LYS A 328 -8.02 -20.82 -18.22
CA LYS A 328 -9.34 -20.29 -18.58
C LYS A 328 -9.29 -18.79 -18.34
N LEU A 329 -9.33 -18.06 -19.43
CA LEU A 329 -9.61 -16.62 -19.49
C LEU A 329 -10.98 -16.29 -18.88
#